data_d458ffa99e656cf968c69d5055d1248e
#
_entry.id   d458ffa99e656cf968c69d5055d1248e
#
_cell.length_a   1.000
_cell.length_b   1.000
_cell.length_c   1.000
_cell.angle_alpha   90.00
_cell.angle_beta   90.00
_cell.angle_gamma   90.00
#
_symmetry.space_group_name_H-M   'P 1'
#
loop_
_entity.id
_entity.type
_entity.pdbx_description
1 polymer ?
#
loop_
_entity_poly.entity_id
_entity_poly.type
_entity_poly.pdbx_seq_one_letter_code
_entity_poly.pdbx_strand_id
1 'polypeptide(L)'
;MVKKENADQIKGRAVRGTLTLTARRIILKGIDLLGMIFLARLLTQEEFGIFGIINFIVFTLFGFLSDIGLGASLIQKKEKIKKDDLETVFTTQLVLVLVLNLLVWLLSPYLVRVYNLSPAHIWLLRTTAFCLILTSFKTIPSVLLERELLYEKLLIPEIAETISYNILAVFLAFRGFGVWSLTISLLVRTFLGAFILFFISPWPIRLKIKRASLKNLLSFGVPYQLNSLLSLLKDNLTPTVIAFFYGPAAVGYVNLAQSIATKPMEITNVVNRLVFPTFSKIQEDRDRVGRWLEKGVRLMAYLYFPLVLGLLVTARPILTYVYADRSDKWLPALSALYPFIIGSLPVVFTTTATNVIYALGKAKTVLRLMGIYTLTTWIIGIPLILKIGFSGIAWAGVMVGTLSVLLVNRELRKEKVNFSLAQAVAIPFTASLLMALCLWPVASGVNGIPGLIGVVVLGAFLYLLFLFLLLRGKIKEEVA
;
A
#
# COMPACT_ATOMS: atom_id res chain seq x y z
N MET A 1 -9.75 13.81 39.95
CA MET A 1 -10.32 15.05 39.35
C MET A 1 -9.90 15.11 37.89
N VAL A 2 -10.77 14.71 36.97
CA VAL A 2 -10.54 14.83 35.51
C VAL A 2 -10.89 16.27 35.14
N LYS A 3 -9.88 17.11 34.82
CA LYS A 3 -10.10 18.47 34.30
C LYS A 3 -10.99 18.37 33.06
N LYS A 4 -12.15 19.02 33.06
CA LYS A 4 -12.95 19.28 31.86
C LYS A 4 -12.10 20.12 30.91
N GLU A 5 -11.49 19.53 29.91
CA GLU A 5 -10.78 20.24 28.85
C GLU A 5 -11.81 20.97 27.98
N ASN A 6 -11.55 22.24 27.68
CA ASN A 6 -12.37 23.05 26.77
C ASN A 6 -12.34 22.46 25.34
N ALA A 7 -13.48 22.43 24.66
CA ALA A 7 -13.64 21.88 23.31
C ALA A 7 -12.62 22.49 22.30
N ASP A 8 -12.21 23.74 22.49
CA ASP A 8 -11.22 24.41 21.64
C ASP A 8 -9.79 23.91 21.89
N GLN A 9 -9.46 23.50 23.13
CA GLN A 9 -8.15 22.89 23.43
C GLN A 9 -8.06 21.47 22.84
N ILE A 10 -9.16 20.72 22.87
CA ILE A 10 -9.25 19.39 22.23
C ILE A 10 -9.14 19.53 20.72
N LYS A 11 -9.83 20.50 20.10
CA LYS A 11 -9.69 20.79 18.66
C LYS A 11 -8.25 21.19 18.28
N GLY A 12 -7.64 22.09 19.05
CA GLY A 12 -6.26 22.53 18.79
C GLY A 12 -5.23 21.40 18.89
N ARG A 13 -5.39 20.49 19.88
CA ARG A 13 -4.53 19.30 20.01
C ARG A 13 -4.77 18.31 18.88
N ALA A 14 -6.03 18.07 18.49
CA ALA A 14 -6.37 17.18 17.40
C ALA A 14 -5.81 17.67 16.05
N VAL A 15 -5.91 18.97 15.77
CA VAL A 15 -5.36 19.57 14.54
C VAL A 15 -3.83 19.51 14.53
N ARG A 16 -3.16 19.90 15.63
CA ARG A 16 -1.69 19.79 15.74
C ARG A 16 -1.23 18.34 15.65
N GLY A 17 -1.88 17.43 16.35
CA GLY A 17 -1.57 15.99 16.28
C GLY A 17 -1.71 15.44 14.84
N THR A 18 -2.77 15.80 14.14
CA THR A 18 -2.99 15.38 12.74
C THR A 18 -1.93 15.94 11.80
N LEU A 19 -1.57 17.23 11.94
CA LEU A 19 -0.52 17.86 11.13
C LEU A 19 0.85 17.21 11.39
N THR A 20 1.21 17.01 12.66
CA THR A 20 2.47 16.35 13.05
C THR A 20 2.53 14.91 12.51
N LEU A 21 1.46 14.15 12.64
CA LEU A 21 1.36 12.78 12.11
C LEU A 21 1.45 12.75 10.59
N THR A 22 0.86 13.73 9.90
CA THR A 22 0.89 13.83 8.43
C THR A 22 2.27 14.22 7.92
N ALA A 23 2.86 15.28 8.48
CA ALA A 23 4.19 15.73 8.11
C ALA A 23 5.23 14.60 8.30
N ARG A 24 5.13 13.88 9.41
CA ARG A 24 6.00 12.75 9.68
C ARG A 24 5.82 11.59 8.68
N ARG A 25 4.57 11.22 8.32
CA ARG A 25 4.34 10.20 7.28
C ARG A 25 4.99 10.59 5.96
N ILE A 26 4.93 11.87 5.61
CA ILE A 26 5.58 12.40 4.40
C ILE A 26 7.10 12.21 4.49
N ILE A 27 7.70 12.54 5.64
CA ILE A 27 9.15 12.38 5.86
C ILE A 27 9.57 10.92 5.76
N LEU A 28 8.88 10.01 6.45
CA LEU A 28 9.19 8.56 6.39
C LEU A 28 9.03 8.00 4.97
N LYS A 29 7.96 8.38 4.26
CA LYS A 29 7.76 8.01 2.85
C LYS A 29 8.85 8.60 1.94
N GLY A 30 9.34 9.79 2.25
CA GLY A 30 10.48 10.39 1.55
C GLY A 30 11.77 9.58 1.76
N ILE A 31 12.04 9.14 3.00
CA ILE A 31 13.20 8.28 3.32
C ILE A 31 13.08 6.94 2.59
N ASP A 32 11.90 6.30 2.61
CA ASP A 32 11.67 5.04 1.89
C ASP A 32 11.84 5.20 0.37
N LEU A 33 11.38 6.31 -0.19
CA LEU A 33 11.56 6.60 -1.61
C LEU A 33 13.03 6.78 -1.99
N LEU A 34 13.78 7.56 -1.20
CA LEU A 34 15.22 7.75 -1.40
C LEU A 34 15.96 6.42 -1.26
N GLY A 35 15.68 5.66 -0.19
CA GLY A 35 16.26 4.33 0.01
C GLY A 35 16.00 3.40 -1.18
N MET A 36 14.77 3.38 -1.68
CA MET A 36 14.39 2.59 -2.85
C MET A 36 15.15 3.01 -4.12
N ILE A 37 15.35 4.32 -4.36
CA ILE A 37 16.12 4.84 -5.50
C ILE A 37 17.58 4.37 -5.42
N PHE A 38 18.24 4.52 -4.27
CA PHE A 38 19.62 4.07 -4.09
C PHE A 38 19.75 2.56 -4.23
N LEU A 39 18.85 1.80 -3.62
CA LEU A 39 18.85 0.33 -3.74
C LEU A 39 18.64 -0.11 -5.20
N ALA A 40 17.71 0.52 -5.94
CA ALA A 40 17.48 0.19 -7.34
C ALA A 40 18.68 0.50 -8.24
N ARG A 41 19.55 1.44 -7.86
CA ARG A 41 20.82 1.71 -8.54
C ARG A 41 21.90 0.67 -8.24
N LEU A 42 21.97 0.25 -6.97
CA LEU A 42 23.02 -0.64 -6.46
C LEU A 42 22.75 -2.11 -6.74
N LEU A 43 21.49 -2.53 -6.63
CA LEU A 43 21.08 -3.92 -6.79
C LEU A 43 20.62 -4.21 -8.22
N THR A 44 20.69 -5.49 -8.59
CA THR A 44 20.11 -5.97 -9.85
C THR A 44 18.60 -6.21 -9.73
N GLN A 45 17.91 -6.28 -10.87
CA GLN A 45 16.49 -6.62 -10.91
C GLN A 45 16.21 -8.04 -10.39
N GLU A 46 17.16 -8.96 -10.56
CA GLU A 46 17.06 -10.32 -10.04
C GLU A 46 17.12 -10.32 -8.51
N GLU A 47 18.06 -9.58 -7.91
CA GLU A 47 18.18 -9.43 -6.45
C GLU A 47 16.90 -8.82 -5.83
N PHE A 48 16.31 -7.80 -6.48
CA PHE A 48 15.02 -7.25 -6.07
C PHE A 48 13.90 -8.28 -6.17
N GLY A 49 13.90 -9.07 -7.22
CA GLY A 49 12.93 -10.14 -7.44
C GLY A 49 13.04 -11.24 -6.40
N ILE A 50 14.27 -11.71 -6.13
CA ILE A 50 14.54 -12.72 -5.09
C ILE A 50 14.03 -12.25 -3.73
N PHE A 51 14.38 -11.01 -3.35
CA PHE A 51 13.87 -10.44 -2.11
C PHE A 51 12.34 -10.31 -2.11
N GLY A 52 11.74 -9.91 -3.22
CA GLY A 52 10.28 -9.83 -3.38
C GLY A 52 9.59 -11.18 -3.19
N ILE A 53 10.14 -12.26 -3.74
CA ILE A 53 9.64 -13.63 -3.59
C ILE A 53 9.77 -14.07 -2.13
N ILE A 54 10.94 -13.90 -1.52
CA ILE A 54 11.20 -14.28 -0.12
C ILE A 54 10.27 -13.52 0.83
N ASN A 55 10.12 -12.22 0.60
CA ASN A 55 9.24 -11.36 1.40
C ASN A 55 7.77 -11.79 1.27
N PHE A 56 7.33 -12.14 0.06
CA PHE A 56 5.99 -12.69 -0.16
C PHE A 56 5.81 -14.01 0.61
N ILE A 57 6.73 -14.96 0.46
CA ILE A 57 6.64 -16.25 1.16
C ILE A 57 6.58 -16.02 2.67
N VAL A 58 7.54 -15.29 3.24
CA VAL A 58 7.68 -15.15 4.68
C VAL A 58 6.59 -14.26 5.28
N PHE A 59 6.43 -13.03 4.80
CA PHE A 59 5.54 -12.07 5.45
C PHE A 59 4.10 -12.10 4.94
N THR A 60 3.92 -12.38 3.65
CA THR A 60 2.55 -12.41 3.11
C THR A 60 1.88 -13.76 3.37
N LEU A 61 2.56 -14.88 3.05
CA LEU A 61 1.96 -16.20 3.21
C LEU A 61 2.07 -16.71 4.66
N PHE A 62 3.29 -16.86 5.20
CA PHE A 62 3.48 -17.37 6.55
C PHE A 62 3.19 -16.33 7.62
N GLY A 63 3.48 -15.04 7.38
CA GLY A 63 3.12 -13.94 8.26
C GLY A 63 1.61 -13.80 8.44
N PHE A 64 0.83 -13.96 7.37
CA PHE A 64 -0.62 -14.03 7.46
C PHE A 64 -1.10 -15.18 8.34
N LEU A 65 -0.51 -16.37 8.19
CA LEU A 65 -0.83 -17.53 9.02
C LEU A 65 -0.37 -17.38 10.47
N SER A 66 0.62 -16.52 10.74
CA SER A 66 1.15 -16.26 12.08
C SER A 66 0.25 -15.38 12.94
N ASP A 67 -0.63 -14.60 12.32
CA ASP A 67 -1.61 -13.77 13.00
C ASP A 67 -3.02 -14.32 12.78
N ILE A 68 -3.50 -15.11 13.73
CA ILE A 68 -4.88 -15.63 13.74
C ILE A 68 -5.88 -14.62 14.32
N GLY A 69 -5.58 -13.31 14.23
CA GLY A 69 -6.44 -12.24 14.70
C GLY A 69 -6.45 -12.03 16.21
N LEU A 70 -5.48 -12.60 16.93
CA LEU A 70 -5.39 -12.51 18.41
C LEU A 70 -5.13 -11.07 18.86
N GLY A 71 -4.26 -10.32 18.16
CA GLY A 71 -4.01 -8.91 18.43
C GLY A 71 -5.29 -8.07 18.29
N ALA A 72 -6.02 -8.23 17.19
CA ALA A 72 -7.29 -7.56 16.95
C ALA A 72 -8.35 -7.92 18.01
N SER A 73 -8.38 -9.17 18.46
CA SER A 73 -9.28 -9.63 19.52
C SER A 73 -9.03 -8.93 20.85
N LEU A 74 -7.76 -8.68 21.21
CA LEU A 74 -7.40 -7.92 22.41
C LEU A 74 -7.83 -6.45 22.31
N ILE A 75 -7.69 -5.83 21.14
CA ILE A 75 -8.10 -4.44 20.92
C ILE A 75 -9.62 -4.32 21.04
N GLN A 76 -10.36 -5.25 20.45
CA GLN A 76 -11.82 -5.25 20.41
C GLN A 76 -12.48 -5.60 21.77
N LYS A 77 -11.76 -6.30 22.64
CA LYS A 77 -12.29 -6.75 23.95
C LYS A 77 -12.78 -5.56 24.79
N LYS A 78 -14.09 -5.48 25.10
CA LYS A 78 -14.68 -4.39 25.87
C LYS A 78 -14.22 -4.38 27.33
N GLU A 79 -14.00 -5.54 27.89
CA GLU A 79 -13.54 -5.71 29.27
C GLU A 79 -12.06 -5.31 29.43
N LYS A 80 -11.67 -5.03 30.68
CA LYS A 80 -10.27 -4.80 31.02
C LYS A 80 -9.43 -6.05 30.67
N ILE A 81 -8.33 -5.88 29.94
CA ILE A 81 -7.43 -6.97 29.60
C ILE A 81 -6.82 -7.53 30.90
N LYS A 82 -6.93 -8.83 31.07
CA LYS A 82 -6.32 -9.56 32.18
C LYS A 82 -4.91 -10.02 31.79
N LYS A 83 -4.04 -10.23 32.78
CA LYS A 83 -2.69 -10.80 32.53
C LYS A 83 -2.76 -12.14 31.79
N ASP A 84 -3.72 -13.00 32.15
CA ASP A 84 -3.95 -14.28 31.48
C ASP A 84 -4.25 -14.13 29.97
N ASP A 85 -4.90 -13.04 29.55
CA ASP A 85 -5.20 -12.79 28.14
C ASP A 85 -3.91 -12.48 27.36
N LEU A 86 -3.05 -11.59 27.91
CA LEU A 86 -1.77 -11.22 27.30
C LEU A 86 -0.82 -12.43 27.19
N GLU A 87 -0.67 -13.18 28.31
CA GLU A 87 0.15 -14.38 28.37
C GLU A 87 -0.35 -15.45 27.37
N THR A 88 -1.68 -15.63 27.26
CA THR A 88 -2.29 -16.59 26.33
C THR A 88 -2.06 -16.18 24.87
N VAL A 89 -2.26 -14.91 24.53
CA VAL A 89 -2.04 -14.40 23.17
C VAL A 89 -0.58 -14.55 22.75
N PHE A 90 0.34 -14.07 23.59
CA PHE A 90 1.76 -14.15 23.33
C PHE A 90 2.23 -15.61 23.15
N THR A 91 1.87 -16.48 24.10
CA THR A 91 2.29 -17.89 24.05
C THR A 91 1.73 -18.59 22.82
N THR A 92 0.45 -18.38 22.51
CA THR A 92 -0.19 -18.99 21.33
C THR A 92 0.45 -18.49 20.04
N GLN A 93 0.68 -17.17 19.91
CA GLN A 93 1.33 -16.59 18.75
C GLN A 93 2.79 -17.07 18.62
N LEU A 94 3.54 -17.09 19.70
CA LEU A 94 4.93 -17.56 19.70
C LEU A 94 5.04 -19.03 19.27
N VAL A 95 4.19 -19.91 19.83
CA VAL A 95 4.15 -21.33 19.43
C VAL A 95 3.80 -21.46 17.96
N LEU A 96 2.77 -20.74 17.49
CA LEU A 96 2.38 -20.76 16.10
C LEU A 96 3.51 -20.30 15.18
N VAL A 97 4.17 -19.19 15.50
CA VAL A 97 5.29 -18.64 14.73
C VAL A 97 6.49 -19.59 14.73
N LEU A 98 6.79 -20.26 15.86
CA LEU A 98 7.86 -21.27 15.91
C LEU A 98 7.55 -22.47 15.01
N VAL A 99 6.31 -22.96 15.02
CA VAL A 99 5.86 -24.03 14.12
C VAL A 99 5.96 -23.61 12.66
N LEU A 100 5.49 -22.41 12.32
CA LEU A 100 5.58 -21.87 10.96
C LEU A 100 7.03 -21.64 10.53
N ASN A 101 7.89 -21.18 11.44
CA ASN A 101 9.30 -21.03 11.17
C ASN A 101 9.97 -22.38 10.87
N LEU A 102 9.67 -23.40 11.67
CA LEU A 102 10.12 -24.77 11.41
C LEU A 102 9.65 -25.28 10.06
N LEU A 103 8.38 -25.02 9.71
CA LEU A 103 7.84 -25.37 8.39
C LEU A 103 8.60 -24.66 7.27
N VAL A 104 8.88 -23.37 7.40
CA VAL A 104 9.71 -22.64 6.42
C VAL A 104 11.09 -23.27 6.30
N TRP A 105 11.72 -23.64 7.41
CA TRP A 105 13.04 -24.30 7.42
C TRP A 105 13.03 -25.63 6.69
N LEU A 106 12.03 -26.45 6.94
CA LEU A 106 11.87 -27.77 6.29
C LEU A 106 11.51 -27.63 4.81
N LEU A 107 10.61 -26.70 4.48
CA LEU A 107 10.16 -26.49 3.12
C LEU A 107 11.09 -25.62 2.28
N SER A 108 12.07 -24.93 2.88
CA SER A 108 12.96 -24.00 2.18
C SER A 108 13.67 -24.60 0.96
N PRO A 109 14.20 -25.86 0.96
CA PRO A 109 14.80 -26.44 -0.23
C PRO A 109 13.78 -26.67 -1.37
N TYR A 110 12.55 -27.04 -1.02
CA TYR A 110 11.45 -27.23 -1.97
C TYR A 110 10.99 -25.87 -2.55
N LEU A 111 10.75 -24.87 -1.68
CA LEU A 111 10.33 -23.53 -2.09
C LEU A 111 11.34 -22.87 -3.03
N VAL A 112 12.62 -22.94 -2.69
CA VAL A 112 13.70 -22.39 -3.52
C VAL A 112 13.69 -23.05 -4.91
N ARG A 113 13.43 -24.35 -5.00
CA ARG A 113 13.33 -25.08 -6.29
C ARG A 113 12.09 -24.66 -7.09
N VAL A 114 10.93 -24.56 -6.42
CA VAL A 114 9.64 -24.17 -7.07
C VAL A 114 9.73 -22.78 -7.69
N TYR A 115 10.44 -21.86 -7.05
CA TYR A 115 10.62 -20.48 -7.56
C TYR A 115 11.86 -20.30 -8.42
N ASN A 116 12.51 -21.39 -8.85
CA ASN A 116 13.73 -21.36 -9.66
C ASN A 116 14.85 -20.50 -9.06
N LEU A 117 14.99 -20.52 -7.73
CA LEU A 117 16.05 -19.81 -7.02
C LEU A 117 17.29 -20.71 -6.85
N SER A 118 18.47 -20.11 -6.73
CA SER A 118 19.69 -20.84 -6.41
C SER A 118 19.64 -21.45 -5.00
N PRO A 119 20.22 -22.63 -4.76
CA PRO A 119 20.33 -23.22 -3.41
C PRO A 119 20.93 -22.29 -2.35
N ALA A 120 21.78 -21.34 -2.75
CA ALA A 120 22.34 -20.33 -1.84
C ALA A 120 21.24 -19.47 -1.16
N HIS A 121 20.08 -19.29 -1.81
CA HIS A 121 18.97 -18.50 -1.28
C HIS A 121 18.15 -19.18 -0.20
N ILE A 122 18.41 -20.48 0.09
CA ILE A 122 17.80 -21.20 1.23
C ILE A 122 18.08 -20.44 2.54
N TRP A 123 19.30 -19.97 2.72
CA TRP A 123 19.68 -19.24 3.92
C TRP A 123 19.02 -17.87 4.01
N LEU A 124 18.80 -17.18 2.88
CA LEU A 124 18.03 -15.93 2.85
C LEU A 124 16.59 -16.15 3.34
N LEU A 125 15.94 -17.21 2.83
CA LEU A 125 14.57 -17.55 3.23
C LEU A 125 14.49 -17.88 4.72
N ARG A 126 15.43 -18.69 5.23
CA ARG A 126 15.50 -19.07 6.65
C ARG A 126 15.78 -17.87 7.56
N THR A 127 16.71 -17.01 7.19
CA THR A 127 17.05 -15.79 7.95
C THR A 127 15.87 -14.82 7.97
N THR A 128 15.20 -14.63 6.82
CA THR A 128 14.01 -13.78 6.76
C THR A 128 12.87 -14.34 7.61
N ALA A 129 12.68 -15.67 7.63
CA ALA A 129 11.66 -16.31 8.46
C ALA A 129 11.87 -16.06 9.95
N PHE A 130 13.11 -15.92 10.41
CA PHE A 130 13.42 -15.56 11.80
C PHE A 130 12.81 -14.21 12.21
N CYS A 131 12.62 -13.29 11.27
CA CYS A 131 11.94 -12.02 11.52
C CYS A 131 10.50 -12.19 12.05
N LEU A 132 9.81 -13.29 11.69
CA LEU A 132 8.47 -13.59 12.23
C LEU A 132 8.50 -13.79 13.75
N ILE A 133 9.56 -14.44 14.25
CA ILE A 133 9.74 -14.64 15.71
C ILE A 133 9.91 -13.28 16.39
N LEU A 134 10.77 -12.41 15.83
CA LEU A 134 10.98 -11.06 16.38
C LEU A 134 9.69 -10.22 16.32
N THR A 135 8.88 -10.39 15.28
CA THR A 135 7.60 -9.67 15.14
C THR A 135 6.59 -10.09 16.23
N SER A 136 6.61 -11.36 16.69
CA SER A 136 5.71 -11.81 17.75
C SER A 136 5.94 -11.05 19.08
N PHE A 137 7.15 -10.60 19.36
CA PHE A 137 7.46 -9.79 20.54
C PHE A 137 6.93 -8.36 20.45
N LYS A 138 6.61 -7.87 19.23
CA LYS A 138 6.02 -6.55 19.01
C LYS A 138 4.51 -6.52 19.25
N THR A 139 3.82 -7.64 19.14
CA THR A 139 2.35 -7.71 19.14
C THR A 139 1.76 -7.16 20.42
N ILE A 140 2.17 -7.66 21.58
CA ILE A 140 1.58 -7.22 22.86
C ILE A 140 1.86 -5.75 23.16
N PRO A 141 3.10 -5.25 23.10
CA PRO A 141 3.39 -3.82 23.30
C PRO A 141 2.57 -2.92 22.36
N SER A 142 2.46 -3.29 21.08
CA SER A 142 1.69 -2.52 20.10
C SER A 142 0.20 -2.46 20.45
N VAL A 143 -0.41 -3.62 20.77
CA VAL A 143 -1.82 -3.72 21.16
C VAL A 143 -2.14 -2.89 22.40
N LEU A 144 -1.26 -2.88 23.41
CA LEU A 144 -1.44 -2.09 24.62
C LEU A 144 -1.44 -0.59 24.31
N LEU A 145 -0.50 -0.12 23.49
CA LEU A 145 -0.41 1.29 23.08
C LEU A 145 -1.59 1.71 22.18
N GLU A 146 -2.00 0.87 21.23
CA GLU A 146 -3.14 1.13 20.35
C GLU A 146 -4.45 1.23 21.15
N ARG A 147 -4.65 0.36 22.11
CA ARG A 147 -5.84 0.38 22.97
C ARG A 147 -5.93 1.63 23.85
N GLU A 148 -4.78 2.14 24.30
CA GLU A 148 -4.69 3.38 25.05
C GLU A 148 -4.68 4.62 24.15
N LEU A 149 -4.79 4.45 22.82
CA LEU A 149 -4.71 5.51 21.79
C LEU A 149 -3.38 6.30 21.84
N LEU A 150 -2.33 5.68 22.38
CA LEU A 150 -1.00 6.27 22.49
C LEU A 150 -0.19 6.09 21.18
N TYR A 151 -0.79 6.47 20.05
CA TYR A 151 -0.18 6.34 18.73
C TYR A 151 1.18 7.06 18.60
N GLU A 152 1.37 8.13 19.35
CA GLU A 152 2.65 8.86 19.37
C GLU A 152 3.82 7.97 19.81
N LYS A 153 3.58 7.06 20.75
CA LYS A 153 4.60 6.13 21.25
C LYS A 153 4.91 5.02 20.23
N LEU A 154 3.94 4.60 19.41
CA LEU A 154 4.18 3.67 18.31
C LEU A 154 5.04 4.26 17.19
N LEU A 155 5.11 5.58 17.15
CA LEU A 155 5.84 6.28 16.12
C LEU A 155 7.37 6.16 16.30
N ILE A 156 7.85 6.07 17.52
CA ILE A 156 9.29 6.03 17.83
C ILE A 156 9.94 4.77 17.21
N PRO A 157 9.43 3.55 17.47
CA PRO A 157 9.97 2.36 16.82
C PRO A 157 9.82 2.40 15.29
N GLU A 158 8.71 2.91 14.74
CA GLU A 158 8.50 2.97 13.28
C GLU A 158 9.54 3.89 12.59
N ILE A 159 9.89 5.02 13.22
CA ILE A 159 10.95 5.91 12.71
C ILE A 159 12.30 5.18 12.74
N ALA A 160 12.65 4.58 13.88
CA ALA A 160 13.91 3.87 14.05
C ALA A 160 14.03 2.70 13.06
N GLU A 161 12.95 1.95 12.87
CA GLU A 161 12.84 0.87 11.89
C GLU A 161 13.08 1.36 10.46
N THR A 162 12.42 2.44 10.07
CA THR A 162 12.52 2.96 8.69
C THR A 162 13.92 3.50 8.42
N ILE A 163 14.46 4.28 9.34
CA ILE A 163 15.80 4.87 9.19
C ILE A 163 16.87 3.78 9.18
N SER A 164 16.84 2.87 10.17
CA SER A 164 17.83 1.79 10.26
C SER A 164 17.81 0.87 9.04
N TYR A 165 16.61 0.51 8.55
CA TYR A 165 16.47 -0.31 7.35
C TYR A 165 17.10 0.36 6.13
N ASN A 166 16.70 1.60 5.83
CA ASN A 166 17.16 2.28 4.62
C ASN A 166 18.67 2.58 4.66
N ILE A 167 19.18 3.05 5.79
CA ILE A 167 20.63 3.33 5.94
C ILE A 167 21.43 2.03 5.78
N LEU A 168 21.05 0.99 6.52
CA LEU A 168 21.80 -0.25 6.52
C LEU A 168 21.71 -0.99 5.19
N ALA A 169 20.52 -1.02 4.56
CA ALA A 169 20.33 -1.65 3.26
C ALA A 169 21.17 -0.98 2.17
N VAL A 170 21.16 0.35 2.10
CA VAL A 170 21.99 1.09 1.14
C VAL A 170 23.49 0.89 1.42
N PHE A 171 23.90 0.96 2.68
CA PHE A 171 25.30 0.72 3.08
C PHE A 171 25.80 -0.67 2.69
N LEU A 172 25.04 -1.72 3.02
CA LEU A 172 25.41 -3.10 2.69
C LEU A 172 25.36 -3.36 1.18
N ALA A 173 24.37 -2.79 0.46
CA ALA A 173 24.29 -2.89 -0.99
C ALA A 173 25.51 -2.23 -1.65
N PHE A 174 25.94 -1.06 -1.16
CA PHE A 174 27.16 -0.39 -1.63
C PHE A 174 28.43 -1.22 -1.37
N ARG A 175 28.43 -2.02 -0.29
CA ARG A 175 29.52 -2.97 0.02
C ARG A 175 29.45 -4.27 -0.80
N GLY A 176 28.50 -4.43 -1.71
CA GLY A 176 28.38 -5.60 -2.61
C GLY A 176 27.72 -6.83 -1.97
N PHE A 177 26.96 -6.68 -0.87
CA PHE A 177 26.25 -7.79 -0.24
C PHE A 177 25.04 -8.30 -1.04
N GLY A 178 24.70 -7.66 -2.18
CA GLY A 178 23.60 -8.06 -3.04
C GLY A 178 22.28 -8.17 -2.28
N VAL A 179 21.51 -9.25 -2.52
CA VAL A 179 20.22 -9.49 -1.84
C VAL A 179 20.32 -9.61 -0.31
N TRP A 180 21.48 -10.00 0.22
CA TRP A 180 21.73 -10.05 1.66
C TRP A 180 21.61 -8.68 2.34
N SER A 181 21.90 -7.59 1.61
CA SER A 181 21.74 -6.23 2.13
C SER A 181 20.31 -5.97 2.61
N LEU A 182 19.32 -6.44 1.87
CA LEU A 182 17.90 -6.28 2.20
C LEU A 182 17.49 -7.19 3.37
N THR A 183 17.95 -8.43 3.36
CA THR A 183 17.62 -9.42 4.40
C THR A 183 18.19 -9.05 5.76
N ILE A 184 19.48 -8.67 5.82
CA ILE A 184 20.12 -8.25 7.08
C ILE A 184 19.49 -6.99 7.63
N SER A 185 19.22 -6.02 6.75
CA SER A 185 18.58 -4.77 7.16
C SER A 185 17.17 -4.98 7.69
N LEU A 186 16.42 -5.90 7.09
CA LEU A 186 15.10 -6.30 7.58
C LEU A 186 15.16 -6.96 8.95
N LEU A 187 16.16 -7.81 9.20
CA LEU A 187 16.39 -8.43 10.50
C LEU A 187 16.70 -7.37 11.57
N VAL A 188 17.63 -6.45 11.28
CA VAL A 188 18.00 -5.36 12.19
C VAL A 188 16.80 -4.43 12.44
N ARG A 189 16.05 -4.05 11.41
CA ARG A 189 14.80 -3.30 11.51
C ARG A 189 13.83 -3.94 12.48
N THR A 190 13.54 -5.24 12.28
CA THR A 190 12.56 -5.96 13.08
C THR A 190 13.01 -6.12 14.54
N PHE A 191 14.30 -6.39 14.74
CA PHE A 191 14.91 -6.46 16.06
C PHE A 191 14.83 -5.13 16.80
N LEU A 192 15.25 -4.03 16.15
CA LEU A 192 15.18 -2.68 16.73
C LEU A 192 13.75 -2.29 17.11
N GLY A 193 12.78 -2.56 16.23
CA GLY A 193 11.39 -2.29 16.53
C GLY A 193 10.88 -3.05 17.75
N ALA A 194 11.20 -4.36 17.85
CA ALA A 194 10.82 -5.18 19.00
C ALA A 194 11.51 -4.67 20.28
N PHE A 195 12.80 -4.36 20.20
CA PHE A 195 13.59 -3.85 21.31
C PHE A 195 13.04 -2.52 21.84
N ILE A 196 12.85 -1.54 20.98
CA ILE A 196 12.34 -0.21 21.36
C ILE A 196 10.93 -0.33 21.95
N LEU A 197 10.04 -1.11 21.32
CA LEU A 197 8.67 -1.31 21.82
C LEU A 197 8.65 -1.95 23.21
N PHE A 198 9.55 -2.88 23.48
CA PHE A 198 9.66 -3.51 24.79
C PHE A 198 9.98 -2.49 25.90
N PHE A 199 10.83 -1.49 25.62
CA PHE A 199 11.14 -0.43 26.58
C PHE A 199 10.04 0.62 26.70
N ILE A 200 9.32 0.92 25.62
CA ILE A 200 8.23 1.90 25.65
C ILE A 200 6.98 1.36 26.36
N SER A 201 6.69 0.08 26.18
CA SER A 201 5.51 -0.59 26.75
C SER A 201 5.94 -1.94 27.35
N PRO A 202 6.68 -1.92 28.48
CA PRO A 202 7.14 -3.15 29.14
C PRO A 202 5.96 -3.94 29.69
N TRP A 203 6.00 -5.24 29.48
CA TRP A 203 5.04 -6.17 30.04
C TRP A 203 5.73 -7.45 30.50
N PRO A 204 5.20 -8.14 31.52
CA PRO A 204 5.84 -9.36 32.03
C PRO A 204 5.62 -10.50 31.02
N ILE A 205 6.71 -10.93 30.38
CA ILE A 205 6.69 -12.07 29.46
C ILE A 205 6.58 -13.36 30.29
N ARG A 206 5.45 -14.06 30.12
CA ARG A 206 5.22 -15.37 30.73
C ARG A 206 4.58 -16.31 29.72
N LEU A 207 5.03 -17.54 29.69
CA LEU A 207 4.49 -18.59 28.82
C LEU A 207 3.36 -19.31 29.55
N LYS A 208 2.11 -18.98 29.21
CA LYS A 208 0.91 -19.59 29.78
C LYS A 208 -0.23 -19.54 28.78
N ILE A 209 -0.96 -20.63 28.66
CA ILE A 209 -2.17 -20.73 27.86
C ILE A 209 -3.36 -21.03 28.76
N LYS A 210 -4.34 -20.14 28.79
CA LYS A 210 -5.62 -20.35 29.46
C LYS A 210 -6.71 -20.65 28.44
N ARG A 211 -7.21 -21.89 28.43
CA ARG A 211 -8.18 -22.37 27.43
C ARG A 211 -9.41 -21.45 27.31
N ALA A 212 -9.93 -20.92 28.41
CA ALA A 212 -11.07 -20.02 28.39
C ALA A 212 -10.77 -18.69 27.68
N SER A 213 -9.62 -18.07 27.96
CA SER A 213 -9.15 -16.86 27.26
C SER A 213 -8.91 -17.14 25.77
N LEU A 214 -8.25 -18.24 25.45
CA LEU A 214 -7.99 -18.63 24.05
C LEU A 214 -9.29 -18.80 23.26
N LYS A 215 -10.26 -19.55 23.79
CA LYS A 215 -11.56 -19.77 23.13
C LYS A 215 -12.28 -18.46 22.84
N ASN A 216 -12.31 -17.54 23.81
CA ASN A 216 -12.95 -16.25 23.67
C ASN A 216 -12.25 -15.36 22.62
N LEU A 217 -10.92 -15.35 22.59
CA LEU A 217 -10.13 -14.56 21.65
C LEU A 217 -10.21 -15.12 20.21
N LEU A 218 -10.17 -16.45 20.03
CA LEU A 218 -10.30 -17.08 18.73
C LEU A 218 -11.71 -16.92 18.13
N SER A 219 -12.76 -16.81 18.94
CA SER A 219 -14.13 -16.62 18.43
C SER A 219 -14.30 -15.34 17.61
N PHE A 220 -13.53 -14.29 17.92
CA PHE A 220 -13.45 -13.07 17.12
C PHE A 220 -12.27 -13.09 16.12
N GLY A 221 -11.10 -13.55 16.58
CA GLY A 221 -9.87 -13.48 15.80
C GLY A 221 -9.92 -14.27 14.49
N VAL A 222 -10.42 -15.52 14.53
CA VAL A 222 -10.49 -16.37 13.33
C VAL A 222 -11.40 -15.80 12.25
N PRO A 223 -12.66 -15.38 12.53
CA PRO A 223 -13.49 -14.71 11.53
C PRO A 223 -12.87 -13.43 10.98
N TYR A 224 -12.21 -12.63 11.83
CA TYR A 224 -11.50 -11.43 11.41
C TYR A 224 -10.37 -11.76 10.41
N GLN A 225 -9.58 -12.79 10.72
CA GLN A 225 -8.47 -13.22 9.86
C GLN A 225 -8.96 -13.79 8.52
N LEU A 226 -10.06 -14.56 8.52
CA LEU A 226 -10.63 -15.09 7.28
C LEU A 226 -11.10 -13.97 6.32
N ASN A 227 -11.62 -12.86 6.83
CA ASN A 227 -11.94 -11.70 6.00
C ASN A 227 -10.69 -11.08 5.36
N SER A 228 -9.57 -11.04 6.10
CA SER A 228 -8.29 -10.53 5.59
C SER A 228 -7.68 -11.43 4.51
N LEU A 229 -8.02 -12.73 4.49
CA LEU A 229 -7.55 -13.70 3.50
C LEU A 229 -7.97 -13.32 2.07
N LEU A 230 -9.20 -12.84 1.89
CA LEU A 230 -9.69 -12.42 0.57
C LEU A 230 -8.89 -11.24 0.00
N SER A 231 -8.53 -10.29 0.86
CA SER A 231 -7.68 -9.15 0.46
C SER A 231 -6.27 -9.62 0.09
N LEU A 232 -5.70 -10.54 0.88
CA LEU A 232 -4.39 -11.11 0.62
C LEU A 232 -4.34 -11.83 -0.74
N LEU A 233 -5.31 -12.68 -1.02
CA LEU A 233 -5.39 -13.43 -2.30
C LEU A 233 -5.53 -12.50 -3.50
N LYS A 234 -6.21 -11.37 -3.34
CA LYS A 234 -6.37 -10.39 -4.41
C LYS A 234 -5.09 -9.60 -4.67
N ASP A 235 -4.47 -9.07 -3.62
CA ASP A 235 -3.49 -8.00 -3.76
C ASP A 235 -2.02 -8.52 -3.78
N ASN A 236 -1.77 -9.71 -3.24
CA ASN A 236 -0.41 -10.17 -2.96
C ASN A 236 0.05 -11.44 -3.69
N LEU A 237 -0.79 -12.11 -4.47
CA LEU A 237 -0.37 -13.33 -5.21
C LEU A 237 0.46 -13.03 -6.46
N THR A 238 0.49 -11.79 -6.93
CA THR A 238 1.19 -11.39 -8.15
C THR A 238 2.66 -11.83 -8.19
N PRO A 239 3.49 -11.58 -7.15
CA PRO A 239 4.90 -11.99 -7.17
C PRO A 239 5.07 -13.51 -7.36
N THR A 240 4.19 -14.30 -6.72
CA THR A 240 4.22 -15.77 -6.82
C THR A 240 3.96 -16.25 -8.23
N VAL A 241 2.89 -15.75 -8.85
CA VAL A 241 2.50 -16.16 -10.21
C VAL A 241 3.56 -15.73 -11.22
N ILE A 242 4.06 -14.50 -11.11
CA ILE A 242 5.13 -14.01 -11.99
C ILE A 242 6.43 -14.78 -11.79
N ALA A 243 6.82 -15.08 -10.54
CA ALA A 243 8.02 -15.87 -10.25
C ALA A 243 7.97 -17.26 -10.85
N PHE A 244 6.81 -17.91 -10.77
CA PHE A 244 6.62 -19.25 -11.28
C PHE A 244 6.81 -19.34 -12.80
N PHE A 245 6.29 -18.39 -13.57
CA PHE A 245 6.35 -18.41 -15.03
C PHE A 245 7.58 -17.72 -15.63
N TYR A 246 8.10 -16.67 -15.00
CA TYR A 246 9.11 -15.78 -15.58
C TYR A 246 10.34 -15.54 -14.70
N GLY A 247 10.39 -16.17 -13.53
CA GLY A 247 11.54 -16.08 -12.63
C GLY A 247 11.68 -14.76 -11.87
N PRO A 248 12.77 -14.64 -11.07
CA PRO A 248 12.94 -13.52 -10.12
C PRO A 248 13.07 -12.15 -10.78
N ALA A 249 13.80 -12.04 -11.89
CA ALA A 249 13.99 -10.76 -12.57
C ALA A 249 12.66 -10.11 -12.99
N ALA A 250 11.71 -10.92 -13.49
CA ALA A 250 10.38 -10.45 -13.85
C ALA A 250 9.60 -9.94 -12.63
N VAL A 251 9.73 -10.59 -11.47
CA VAL A 251 9.17 -10.11 -10.20
C VAL A 251 9.79 -8.75 -9.83
N GLY A 252 11.10 -8.58 -10.01
CA GLY A 252 11.79 -7.31 -9.80
C GLY A 252 11.20 -6.19 -10.65
N TYR A 253 11.01 -6.44 -11.97
CA TYR A 253 10.39 -5.48 -12.88
C TYR A 253 8.97 -5.11 -12.48
N VAL A 254 8.13 -6.09 -12.17
CA VAL A 254 6.74 -5.87 -11.79
C VAL A 254 6.64 -5.11 -10.47
N ASN A 255 7.43 -5.49 -9.46
CA ASN A 255 7.44 -4.83 -8.16
C ASN A 255 7.89 -3.36 -8.27
N LEU A 256 8.95 -3.07 -9.03
CA LEU A 256 9.39 -1.70 -9.26
C LEU A 256 8.30 -0.91 -9.99
N ALA A 257 7.77 -1.44 -11.09
CA ALA A 257 6.71 -0.80 -11.87
C ALA A 257 5.48 -0.50 -11.01
N GLN A 258 5.00 -1.47 -10.24
CA GLN A 258 3.86 -1.31 -9.36
C GLN A 258 4.13 -0.27 -8.27
N SER A 259 5.32 -0.29 -7.65
CA SER A 259 5.68 0.67 -6.61
C SER A 259 5.70 2.11 -7.11
N ILE A 260 6.17 2.35 -8.36
CA ILE A 260 6.16 3.67 -8.99
C ILE A 260 4.72 4.07 -9.34
N ALA A 261 3.96 3.20 -10.00
CA ALA A 261 2.60 3.49 -10.45
C ALA A 261 1.61 3.78 -9.32
N THR A 262 1.84 3.22 -8.12
CA THR A 262 0.96 3.42 -6.96
C THR A 262 1.27 4.68 -6.16
N LYS A 263 2.39 5.37 -6.39
CA LYS A 263 2.74 6.60 -5.63
C LYS A 263 1.67 7.69 -5.70
N PRO A 264 1.07 8.01 -6.85
CA PRO A 264 -0.02 8.99 -6.90
C PRO A 264 -1.24 8.60 -6.05
N MET A 265 -1.47 7.31 -5.80
CA MET A 265 -2.61 6.82 -5.01
C MET A 265 -2.57 7.25 -3.54
N GLU A 266 -1.43 7.67 -3.01
CA GLU A 266 -1.33 8.18 -1.64
C GLU A 266 -2.22 9.42 -1.43
N ILE A 267 -2.48 10.21 -2.47
CA ILE A 267 -3.40 11.37 -2.43
C ILE A 267 -4.83 10.93 -2.13
N THR A 268 -5.25 9.76 -2.64
CA THR A 268 -6.61 9.25 -2.42
C THR A 268 -6.91 9.06 -0.94
N ASN A 269 -5.89 8.65 -0.15
CA ASN A 269 -6.02 8.47 1.30
C ASN A 269 -6.32 9.77 2.03
N VAL A 270 -5.73 10.89 1.58
CA VAL A 270 -5.96 12.21 2.18
C VAL A 270 -7.37 12.68 1.92
N VAL A 271 -7.81 12.61 0.66
CA VAL A 271 -9.15 13.08 0.27
C VAL A 271 -10.25 12.22 0.89
N ASN A 272 -10.08 10.89 0.90
CA ASN A 272 -11.09 9.97 1.45
C ASN A 272 -11.33 10.17 2.95
N ARG A 273 -10.31 10.56 3.72
CA ARG A 273 -10.47 10.90 5.15
C ARG A 273 -11.38 12.09 5.39
N LEU A 274 -11.41 13.04 4.46
CA LEU A 274 -12.26 14.23 4.54
C LEU A 274 -13.69 13.94 4.04
N VAL A 275 -13.80 13.13 3.00
CA VAL A 275 -15.07 12.93 2.26
C VAL A 275 -15.96 11.86 2.93
N PHE A 276 -15.39 10.78 3.46
CA PHE A 276 -16.17 9.66 4.05
C PHE A 276 -17.09 10.08 5.19
N PRO A 277 -16.64 10.87 6.23
CA PRO A 277 -17.53 11.31 7.31
C PRO A 277 -18.70 12.18 6.83
N THR A 278 -18.48 12.91 5.73
CA THR A 278 -19.53 13.76 5.13
C THR A 278 -20.64 12.91 4.54
N PHE A 279 -20.31 11.84 3.81
CA PHE A 279 -21.31 10.95 3.23
C PHE A 279 -22.18 10.27 4.29
N SER A 280 -21.60 9.84 5.41
CA SER A 280 -22.35 9.22 6.49
C SER A 280 -23.39 10.16 7.12
N LYS A 281 -23.11 11.47 7.13
CA LYS A 281 -24.03 12.48 7.69
C LYS A 281 -25.18 12.86 6.75
N ILE A 282 -25.00 12.70 5.43
CA ILE A 282 -25.99 13.11 4.41
C ILE A 282 -26.64 11.92 3.70
N GLN A 283 -26.44 10.71 4.20
CA GLN A 283 -26.84 9.46 3.52
C GLN A 283 -28.34 9.34 3.21
N GLU A 284 -29.20 10.06 3.90
CA GLU A 284 -30.64 10.06 3.68
C GLU A 284 -31.07 10.84 2.43
N ASP A 285 -30.33 11.89 2.07
CA ASP A 285 -30.58 12.73 0.87
C ASP A 285 -29.71 12.25 -0.30
N ARG A 286 -30.27 11.41 -1.17
CA ARG A 286 -29.57 10.82 -2.33
C ARG A 286 -29.04 11.83 -3.34
N ASP A 287 -29.77 12.90 -3.57
CA ASP A 287 -29.36 13.95 -4.49
C ASP A 287 -28.20 14.76 -3.91
N ARG A 288 -28.23 15.00 -2.61
CA ARG A 288 -27.12 15.63 -1.91
C ARG A 288 -25.88 14.74 -1.91
N VAL A 289 -26.04 13.44 -1.69
CA VAL A 289 -24.95 12.46 -1.82
C VAL A 289 -24.34 12.50 -3.22
N GLY A 290 -25.17 12.55 -4.28
CA GLY A 290 -24.71 12.63 -5.66
C GLY A 290 -23.89 13.89 -5.93
N ARG A 291 -24.36 15.07 -5.51
CA ARG A 291 -23.63 16.34 -5.64
C ARG A 291 -22.28 16.32 -4.88
N TRP A 292 -22.25 15.77 -3.68
CA TRP A 292 -21.03 15.65 -2.90
C TRP A 292 -20.06 14.62 -3.49
N LEU A 293 -20.57 13.52 -4.06
CA LEU A 293 -19.75 12.55 -4.80
C LEU A 293 -19.07 13.21 -6.00
N GLU A 294 -19.83 14.00 -6.77
CA GLU A 294 -19.29 14.72 -7.91
C GLU A 294 -18.20 15.71 -7.51
N LYS A 295 -18.44 16.51 -6.44
CA LYS A 295 -17.43 17.43 -5.89
C LYS A 295 -16.18 16.67 -5.40
N GLY A 296 -16.35 15.55 -4.70
CA GLY A 296 -15.25 14.72 -4.22
C GLY A 296 -14.43 14.09 -5.34
N VAL A 297 -15.09 13.55 -6.37
CA VAL A 297 -14.44 13.00 -7.57
C VAL A 297 -13.69 14.09 -8.33
N ARG A 298 -14.29 15.28 -8.47
CA ARG A 298 -13.67 16.44 -9.13
C ARG A 298 -12.41 16.90 -8.40
N LEU A 299 -12.47 17.04 -7.09
CA LEU A 299 -11.29 17.38 -6.26
C LEU A 299 -10.16 16.35 -6.44
N MET A 300 -10.52 15.06 -6.41
CA MET A 300 -9.57 13.99 -6.68
C MET A 300 -8.98 14.11 -8.08
N ALA A 301 -9.80 14.36 -9.09
CA ALA A 301 -9.38 14.46 -10.48
C ALA A 301 -8.37 15.60 -10.70
N TYR A 302 -8.59 16.76 -10.07
CA TYR A 302 -7.65 17.90 -10.13
C TYR A 302 -6.25 17.58 -9.62
N LEU A 303 -6.14 16.72 -8.61
CA LEU A 303 -4.86 16.37 -8.01
C LEU A 303 -4.24 15.14 -8.66
N TYR A 304 -5.06 14.16 -9.02
CA TYR A 304 -4.59 12.84 -9.41
C TYR A 304 -4.21 12.75 -10.90
N PHE A 305 -5.04 13.27 -11.81
CA PHE A 305 -4.76 13.15 -13.24
C PHE A 305 -3.46 13.80 -13.71
N PRO A 306 -3.08 15.02 -13.26
CA PRO A 306 -1.80 15.58 -13.67
C PRO A 306 -0.62 14.75 -13.20
N LEU A 307 -0.70 14.14 -12.01
CA LEU A 307 0.36 13.27 -11.51
C LEU A 307 0.45 11.97 -12.30
N VAL A 308 -0.67 11.34 -12.60
CA VAL A 308 -0.70 10.06 -13.33
C VAL A 308 -0.29 10.25 -14.78
N LEU A 309 -0.81 11.27 -15.48
CA LEU A 309 -0.45 11.54 -16.87
C LEU A 309 0.97 12.14 -16.97
N GLY A 310 1.39 12.93 -15.99
CA GLY A 310 2.79 13.36 -15.88
C GLY A 310 3.75 12.18 -15.68
N LEU A 311 3.37 11.25 -14.80
CA LEU A 311 4.14 10.01 -14.59
C LEU A 311 4.20 9.14 -15.85
N LEU A 312 3.10 9.07 -16.62
CA LEU A 312 3.06 8.35 -17.90
C LEU A 312 4.12 8.88 -18.88
N VAL A 313 4.20 10.20 -19.02
CA VAL A 313 5.16 10.87 -19.91
C VAL A 313 6.60 10.73 -19.40
N THR A 314 6.80 10.81 -18.09
CA THR A 314 8.13 10.78 -17.47
C THR A 314 8.59 9.38 -17.06
N ALA A 315 7.79 8.33 -17.30
CA ALA A 315 8.09 6.96 -16.90
C ALA A 315 9.45 6.47 -17.39
N ARG A 316 9.78 6.65 -18.68
CA ARG A 316 11.07 6.24 -19.25
C ARG A 316 12.24 7.04 -18.65
N PRO A 317 12.25 8.39 -18.66
CA PRO A 317 13.28 9.18 -17.98
C PRO A 317 13.47 8.82 -16.50
N ILE A 318 12.40 8.57 -15.77
CA ILE A 318 12.47 8.14 -14.38
C ILE A 318 13.24 6.82 -14.24
N LEU A 319 12.89 5.80 -15.02
CA LEU A 319 13.60 4.52 -14.97
C LEU A 319 15.07 4.66 -15.38
N THR A 320 15.37 5.45 -16.40
CA THR A 320 16.74 5.61 -16.92
C THR A 320 17.61 6.46 -15.97
N TYR A 321 17.12 7.60 -15.50
CA TYR A 321 17.98 8.55 -14.76
C TYR A 321 17.84 8.46 -13.25
N VAL A 322 16.67 8.09 -12.74
CA VAL A 322 16.44 8.02 -11.30
C VAL A 322 16.82 6.64 -10.74
N TYR A 323 16.33 5.57 -11.37
CA TYR A 323 16.49 4.21 -10.85
C TYR A 323 17.68 3.44 -11.43
N ALA A 324 18.10 3.72 -12.64
CA ALA A 324 19.09 2.92 -13.34
C ALA A 324 20.44 3.61 -13.59
N ASP A 325 20.60 4.85 -13.20
CA ASP A 325 21.82 5.64 -13.42
C ASP A 325 22.35 5.59 -14.87
N ARG A 326 21.46 5.87 -15.83
CA ARG A 326 21.68 5.81 -17.28
C ARG A 326 21.87 4.41 -17.87
N SER A 327 21.71 3.35 -17.08
CA SER A 327 21.72 1.99 -17.60
C SER A 327 20.32 1.57 -18.06
N ASP A 328 20.25 0.60 -18.97
CA ASP A 328 18.96 0.10 -19.49
C ASP A 328 18.35 -1.02 -18.63
N LYS A 329 18.97 -1.32 -17.48
CA LYS A 329 18.60 -2.48 -16.65
C LYS A 329 17.14 -2.51 -16.21
N TRP A 330 16.50 -1.34 -16.05
CA TRP A 330 15.09 -1.25 -15.62
C TRP A 330 14.11 -0.96 -16.75
N LEU A 331 14.58 -0.74 -17.99
CA LEU A 331 13.68 -0.44 -19.12
C LEU A 331 12.65 -1.52 -19.43
N PRO A 332 12.92 -2.84 -19.25
CA PRO A 332 11.88 -3.86 -19.42
C PRO A 332 10.67 -3.65 -18.50
N ALA A 333 10.84 -3.00 -17.34
CA ALA A 333 9.74 -2.67 -16.43
C ALA A 333 8.70 -1.71 -17.04
N LEU A 334 9.05 -0.95 -18.11
CA LEU A 334 8.11 -0.06 -18.81
C LEU A 334 6.89 -0.82 -19.35
N SER A 335 7.08 -2.07 -19.80
CA SER A 335 6.00 -2.90 -20.32
C SER A 335 4.89 -3.15 -19.28
N ALA A 336 5.24 -3.20 -17.98
CA ALA A 336 4.28 -3.31 -16.88
C ALA A 336 3.91 -1.93 -16.30
N LEU A 337 4.84 -0.96 -16.30
CA LEU A 337 4.65 0.36 -15.71
C LEU A 337 3.54 1.14 -16.40
N TYR A 338 3.55 1.21 -17.74
CA TYR A 338 2.52 1.90 -18.49
C TYR A 338 1.10 1.37 -18.21
N PRO A 339 0.83 0.06 -18.31
CA PRO A 339 -0.48 -0.46 -17.99
C PRO A 339 -0.86 -0.25 -16.51
N PHE A 340 0.08 -0.34 -15.55
CA PHE A 340 -0.22 -0.03 -14.15
C PHE A 340 -0.62 1.43 -13.95
N ILE A 341 0.06 2.38 -14.62
CA ILE A 341 -0.30 3.79 -14.58
C ILE A 341 -1.70 4.01 -15.16
N ILE A 342 -1.99 3.45 -16.35
CA ILE A 342 -3.30 3.57 -17.00
C ILE A 342 -4.39 2.90 -16.14
N GLY A 343 -4.12 1.71 -15.61
CA GLY A 343 -5.04 0.97 -14.74
C GLY A 343 -5.33 1.67 -13.41
N SER A 344 -4.54 2.66 -13.02
CA SER A 344 -4.79 3.47 -11.82
C SER A 344 -5.77 4.62 -12.04
N LEU A 345 -6.05 5.03 -13.29
CA LEU A 345 -6.97 6.14 -13.59
C LEU A 345 -8.38 5.97 -13.01
N PRO A 346 -9.02 4.79 -13.05
CA PRO A 346 -10.31 4.55 -12.45
C PRO A 346 -10.41 4.84 -10.95
N VAL A 347 -9.29 4.83 -10.24
CA VAL A 347 -9.22 5.03 -8.77
C VAL A 347 -9.83 6.37 -8.35
N VAL A 348 -9.71 7.42 -9.18
CA VAL A 348 -10.32 8.74 -8.95
C VAL A 348 -11.80 8.63 -8.61
N PHE A 349 -12.52 7.81 -9.35
CA PHE A 349 -13.94 7.59 -9.14
C PHE A 349 -14.24 6.46 -8.16
N THR A 350 -13.64 5.28 -8.40
CA THR A 350 -14.05 4.05 -7.73
C THR A 350 -13.81 4.08 -6.22
N THR A 351 -12.75 4.74 -5.76
CA THR A 351 -12.45 4.85 -4.33
C THR A 351 -13.49 5.71 -3.61
N THR A 352 -13.78 6.90 -4.13
CA THR A 352 -14.77 7.82 -3.54
C THR A 352 -16.17 7.22 -3.60
N ALA A 353 -16.53 6.62 -4.73
CA ALA A 353 -17.83 5.98 -4.94
C ALA A 353 -18.03 4.74 -4.06
N THR A 354 -16.99 3.93 -3.82
CA THR A 354 -17.05 2.80 -2.89
C THR A 354 -17.30 3.28 -1.45
N ASN A 355 -16.69 4.41 -1.06
CA ASN A 355 -16.95 5.02 0.25
C ASN A 355 -18.42 5.48 0.39
N VAL A 356 -19.04 5.96 -0.68
CA VAL A 356 -20.50 6.24 -0.68
C VAL A 356 -21.29 4.96 -0.42
N ILE A 357 -20.98 3.86 -1.12
CA ILE A 357 -21.68 2.58 -0.92
C ILE A 357 -21.52 2.08 0.53
N TYR A 358 -20.35 2.24 1.14
CA TYR A 358 -20.15 1.96 2.56
C TYR A 358 -20.98 2.86 3.47
N ALA A 359 -21.00 4.16 3.22
CA ALA A 359 -21.77 5.14 3.99
C ALA A 359 -23.28 4.86 3.92
N LEU A 360 -23.77 4.30 2.81
CA LEU A 360 -25.15 3.84 2.63
C LEU A 360 -25.45 2.49 3.35
N GLY A 361 -24.50 1.95 4.12
CA GLY A 361 -24.66 0.69 4.85
C GLY A 361 -24.57 -0.58 3.98
N LYS A 362 -24.13 -0.47 2.72
CA LYS A 362 -24.13 -1.58 1.75
C LYS A 362 -22.78 -2.34 1.72
N ALA A 363 -22.22 -2.66 2.89
CA ALA A 363 -20.94 -3.37 2.99
C ALA A 363 -20.92 -4.72 2.25
N LYS A 364 -22.05 -5.47 2.24
CA LYS A 364 -22.18 -6.73 1.49
C LYS A 364 -22.03 -6.51 -0.02
N THR A 365 -22.50 -5.39 -0.56
CA THR A 365 -22.32 -5.03 -1.97
C THR A 365 -20.86 -4.81 -2.30
N VAL A 366 -20.12 -4.09 -1.44
CA VAL A 366 -18.68 -3.88 -1.62
C VAL A 366 -17.92 -5.20 -1.57
N LEU A 367 -18.25 -6.08 -0.62
CA LEU A 367 -17.64 -7.43 -0.55
C LEU A 367 -17.86 -8.23 -1.84
N ARG A 368 -19.08 -8.20 -2.39
CA ARG A 368 -19.39 -8.84 -3.67
C ARG A 368 -18.58 -8.25 -4.82
N LEU A 369 -18.47 -6.92 -4.91
CA LEU A 369 -17.63 -6.24 -5.90
C LEU A 369 -16.16 -6.65 -5.79
N MET A 370 -15.62 -6.71 -4.58
CA MET A 370 -14.24 -7.17 -4.34
C MET A 370 -14.04 -8.61 -4.80
N GLY A 371 -15.00 -9.50 -4.53
CA GLY A 371 -14.97 -10.88 -5.03
C GLY A 371 -14.93 -10.95 -6.57
N ILE A 372 -15.77 -10.16 -7.24
CA ILE A 372 -15.77 -10.06 -8.71
C ILE A 372 -14.42 -9.56 -9.23
N TYR A 373 -13.86 -8.49 -8.63
CA TYR A 373 -12.56 -7.95 -9.04
C TYR A 373 -11.45 -8.99 -8.88
N THR A 374 -11.42 -9.70 -7.75
CA THR A 374 -10.43 -10.75 -7.49
C THR A 374 -10.51 -11.86 -8.52
N LEU A 375 -11.70 -12.41 -8.74
CA LEU A 375 -11.91 -13.48 -9.72
C LEU A 375 -11.54 -13.02 -11.14
N THR A 376 -12.00 -11.83 -11.54
CA THR A 376 -11.71 -11.26 -12.87
C THR A 376 -10.21 -11.03 -13.05
N THR A 377 -9.50 -10.53 -12.00
CA THR A 377 -8.05 -10.33 -12.05
C THR A 377 -7.32 -11.63 -12.41
N TRP A 378 -7.70 -12.75 -11.79
CA TRP A 378 -7.02 -14.02 -12.02
C TRP A 378 -7.49 -14.75 -13.27
N ILE A 379 -8.78 -14.71 -13.59
CA ILE A 379 -9.33 -15.30 -14.82
C ILE A 379 -8.74 -14.64 -16.07
N ILE A 380 -8.55 -13.32 -16.06
CA ILE A 380 -7.97 -12.58 -17.18
C ILE A 380 -6.44 -12.53 -17.05
N GLY A 381 -5.91 -12.35 -15.84
CA GLY A 381 -4.49 -12.14 -15.59
C GLY A 381 -3.63 -13.33 -15.97
N ILE A 382 -4.01 -14.57 -15.61
CA ILE A 382 -3.23 -15.75 -15.94
C ILE A 382 -3.09 -15.93 -17.46
N PRO A 383 -4.18 -15.91 -18.27
CA PRO A 383 -4.06 -15.97 -19.72
C PRO A 383 -3.24 -14.85 -20.34
N LEU A 384 -3.35 -13.61 -19.81
CA LEU A 384 -2.55 -12.50 -20.30
C LEU A 384 -1.07 -12.66 -19.93
N ILE A 385 -0.76 -13.12 -18.72
CA ILE A 385 0.62 -13.44 -18.32
C ILE A 385 1.23 -14.46 -19.29
N LEU A 386 0.49 -15.52 -19.64
CA LEU A 386 0.97 -16.54 -20.56
C LEU A 386 1.16 -16.04 -22.00
N LYS A 387 0.34 -15.07 -22.45
CA LYS A 387 0.39 -14.55 -23.83
C LYS A 387 1.37 -13.41 -24.04
N ILE A 388 1.43 -12.47 -23.13
CA ILE A 388 2.19 -11.20 -23.28
C ILE A 388 3.26 -11.01 -22.19
N GLY A 389 3.58 -12.07 -21.44
CA GLY A 389 4.62 -12.04 -20.43
C GLY A 389 4.18 -11.41 -19.10
N PHE A 390 5.14 -11.09 -18.27
CA PHE A 390 4.91 -10.55 -16.92
C PHE A 390 4.06 -9.26 -16.87
N SER A 391 4.02 -8.50 -18.00
CA SER A 391 3.17 -7.30 -18.10
C SER A 391 1.66 -7.62 -18.15
N GLY A 392 1.30 -8.87 -18.43
CA GLY A 392 -0.08 -9.32 -18.53
C GLY A 392 -0.92 -9.03 -17.27
N ILE A 393 -0.31 -9.11 -16.08
CA ILE A 393 -1.00 -8.77 -14.83
C ILE A 393 -1.38 -7.27 -14.76
N ALA A 394 -0.54 -6.40 -15.28
CA ALA A 394 -0.82 -4.97 -15.31
C ALA A 394 -1.96 -4.63 -16.28
N TRP A 395 -2.01 -5.31 -17.44
CA TRP A 395 -3.14 -5.21 -18.38
C TRP A 395 -4.44 -5.77 -17.82
N ALA A 396 -4.37 -6.87 -17.05
CA ALA A 396 -5.54 -7.34 -16.30
C ALA A 396 -6.04 -6.27 -15.33
N GLY A 397 -5.12 -5.55 -14.68
CA GLY A 397 -5.45 -4.40 -13.83
C GLY A 397 -6.20 -3.28 -14.56
N VAL A 398 -5.84 -2.97 -15.81
CA VAL A 398 -6.58 -2.01 -16.67
C VAL A 398 -8.01 -2.48 -16.91
N MET A 399 -8.19 -3.74 -17.28
CA MET A 399 -9.51 -4.31 -17.55
C MET A 399 -10.39 -4.33 -16.30
N VAL A 400 -9.84 -4.75 -15.16
CA VAL A 400 -10.55 -4.77 -13.87
C VAL A 400 -10.86 -3.35 -13.40
N GLY A 401 -9.94 -2.41 -13.60
CA GLY A 401 -10.17 -0.98 -13.31
C GLY A 401 -11.36 -0.42 -14.11
N THR A 402 -11.41 -0.70 -15.40
CA THR A 402 -12.54 -0.29 -16.27
C THR A 402 -13.84 -0.96 -15.84
N LEU A 403 -13.82 -2.28 -15.58
CA LEU A 403 -14.97 -3.01 -15.05
C LEU A 403 -15.46 -2.43 -13.72
N SER A 404 -14.54 -2.03 -12.85
CA SER A 404 -14.90 -1.45 -11.54
C SER A 404 -15.69 -0.15 -11.67
N VAL A 405 -15.36 0.71 -12.65
CA VAL A 405 -16.15 1.92 -12.93
C VAL A 405 -17.58 1.57 -13.32
N LEU A 406 -17.75 0.58 -14.21
CA LEU A 406 -19.07 0.15 -14.68
C LEU A 406 -19.92 -0.44 -13.55
N LEU A 407 -19.34 -1.32 -12.75
CA LEU A 407 -20.05 -2.00 -11.67
C LEU A 407 -20.40 -1.05 -10.53
N VAL A 408 -19.48 -0.19 -10.10
CA VAL A 408 -19.74 0.81 -9.06
C VAL A 408 -20.79 1.80 -9.49
N ASN A 409 -20.72 2.30 -10.73
CA ASN A 409 -21.74 3.19 -11.29
C ASN A 409 -23.13 2.53 -11.32
N ARG A 410 -23.20 1.25 -11.74
CA ARG A 410 -24.44 0.47 -11.70
C ARG A 410 -25.04 0.38 -10.29
N GLU A 411 -24.20 0.08 -9.27
CA GLU A 411 -24.68 -0.02 -7.89
C GLU A 411 -25.14 1.34 -7.34
N LEU A 412 -24.45 2.45 -7.64
CA LEU A 412 -24.89 3.79 -7.24
C LEU A 412 -26.25 4.18 -7.88
N ARG A 413 -26.44 3.84 -9.16
CA ARG A 413 -27.74 4.06 -9.83
C ARG A 413 -28.87 3.27 -9.20
N LYS A 414 -28.64 2.03 -8.75
CA LYS A 414 -29.63 1.23 -7.99
C LYS A 414 -30.02 1.90 -6.67
N GLU A 415 -29.07 2.58 -6.04
CA GLU A 415 -29.30 3.33 -4.79
C GLU A 415 -29.87 4.72 -5.05
N LYS A 416 -30.25 5.03 -6.29
CA LYS A 416 -30.80 6.34 -6.72
C LYS A 416 -29.86 7.53 -6.44
N VAL A 417 -28.55 7.30 -6.47
CA VAL A 417 -27.55 8.37 -6.36
C VAL A 417 -27.28 8.89 -7.76
N ASN A 418 -27.80 10.09 -8.06
CA ASN A 418 -27.64 10.76 -9.35
C ASN A 418 -26.39 11.63 -9.33
N PHE A 419 -25.48 11.40 -10.27
CA PHE A 419 -24.26 12.19 -10.47
C PHE A 419 -23.78 12.06 -11.91
N SER A 420 -22.97 13.02 -12.36
CA SER A 420 -22.34 13.00 -13.68
C SER A 420 -20.83 12.82 -13.55
N LEU A 421 -20.36 11.60 -13.81
CA LEU A 421 -18.92 11.32 -13.82
C LEU A 421 -18.19 12.17 -14.86
N ALA A 422 -18.78 12.31 -16.06
CA ALA A 422 -18.19 13.11 -17.14
C ALA A 422 -17.98 14.57 -16.75
N GLN A 423 -18.97 15.19 -16.10
CA GLN A 423 -18.84 16.57 -15.62
C GLN A 423 -17.79 16.74 -14.52
N ALA A 424 -17.65 15.72 -13.66
CA ALA A 424 -16.65 15.75 -12.60
C ALA A 424 -15.22 15.66 -13.13
N VAL A 425 -14.97 14.85 -14.18
CA VAL A 425 -13.61 14.54 -14.63
C VAL A 425 -13.17 15.26 -15.90
N ALA A 426 -14.10 15.78 -16.72
CA ALA A 426 -13.79 16.30 -18.06
C ALA A 426 -12.71 17.40 -18.04
N ILE A 427 -12.88 18.45 -17.25
CA ILE A 427 -11.94 19.59 -17.22
C ILE A 427 -10.56 19.15 -16.71
N PRO A 428 -10.43 18.51 -15.50
CA PRO A 428 -9.11 18.10 -15.00
C PRO A 428 -8.45 17.06 -15.90
N PHE A 429 -9.21 16.15 -16.52
CA PHE A 429 -8.66 15.17 -17.47
C PHE A 429 -8.13 15.82 -18.73
N THR A 430 -8.93 16.73 -19.34
CA THR A 430 -8.54 17.44 -20.57
C THR A 430 -7.31 18.32 -20.32
N ALA A 431 -7.27 19.08 -19.21
CA ALA A 431 -6.11 19.89 -18.85
C ALA A 431 -4.84 19.03 -18.67
N SER A 432 -4.97 17.87 -18.01
CA SER A 432 -3.87 16.95 -17.80
C SER A 432 -3.42 16.26 -19.10
N LEU A 433 -4.37 15.95 -19.99
CA LEU A 433 -4.06 15.37 -21.28
C LEU A 433 -3.31 16.36 -22.19
N LEU A 434 -3.75 17.61 -22.26
CA LEU A 434 -3.04 18.67 -22.99
C LEU A 434 -1.63 18.89 -22.44
N MET A 435 -1.48 18.93 -21.10
CA MET A 435 -0.17 18.95 -20.44
C MET A 435 0.69 17.78 -20.91
N ALA A 436 0.17 16.55 -20.86
CA ALA A 436 0.92 15.34 -21.23
C ALA A 436 1.35 15.36 -22.71
N LEU A 437 0.47 15.79 -23.61
CA LEU A 437 0.76 15.92 -25.04
C LEU A 437 1.87 16.95 -25.30
N CYS A 438 1.84 18.11 -24.63
CA CYS A 438 2.90 19.11 -24.75
C CYS A 438 4.22 18.65 -24.14
N LEU A 439 4.18 17.85 -23.05
CA LEU A 439 5.40 17.34 -22.41
C LEU A 439 6.05 16.16 -23.14
N TRP A 440 5.28 15.39 -23.91
CA TRP A 440 5.78 14.17 -24.55
C TRP A 440 7.04 14.38 -25.39
N PRO A 441 7.09 15.36 -26.33
CA PRO A 441 8.31 15.61 -27.11
C PRO A 441 9.46 16.12 -26.25
N VAL A 442 9.19 16.91 -25.21
CA VAL A 442 10.21 17.45 -24.31
C VAL A 442 10.82 16.34 -23.44
N ALA A 443 9.98 15.44 -22.93
CA ALA A 443 10.40 14.32 -22.08
C ALA A 443 11.27 13.31 -22.83
N SER A 444 11.09 13.15 -24.14
CA SER A 444 11.92 12.29 -24.98
C SER A 444 13.36 12.80 -25.14
N GLY A 445 13.57 14.11 -25.04
CA GLY A 445 14.88 14.77 -25.15
C GLY A 445 15.57 15.02 -23.78
N VAL A 446 15.02 14.55 -22.68
CA VAL A 446 15.58 14.77 -21.35
C VAL A 446 16.94 14.08 -21.20
N ASN A 447 17.91 14.84 -20.69
CA ASN A 447 19.23 14.34 -20.33
C ASN A 447 19.50 14.56 -18.83
N GLY A 448 19.40 13.47 -18.06
CA GLY A 448 19.72 13.46 -16.62
C GLY A 448 18.61 13.99 -15.70
N ILE A 449 18.91 13.98 -14.41
CA ILE A 449 17.97 14.40 -13.35
C ILE A 449 17.58 15.88 -13.46
N PRO A 450 18.50 16.84 -13.74
CA PRO A 450 18.11 18.26 -13.88
C PRO A 450 17.08 18.48 -14.99
N GLY A 451 17.23 17.81 -16.14
CA GLY A 451 16.25 17.88 -17.22
C GLY A 451 14.90 17.30 -16.83
N LEU A 452 14.89 16.19 -16.06
CA LEU A 452 13.67 15.61 -15.54
C LEU A 452 12.94 16.57 -14.59
N ILE A 453 13.66 17.24 -13.69
CA ILE A 453 13.08 18.25 -12.79
C ILE A 453 12.49 19.39 -13.64
N GLY A 454 13.18 19.85 -14.69
CA GLY A 454 12.68 20.85 -15.61
C GLY A 454 11.35 20.45 -16.26
N VAL A 455 11.23 19.19 -16.72
CA VAL A 455 9.97 18.65 -17.27
C VAL A 455 8.86 18.61 -16.24
N VAL A 456 9.15 18.24 -14.99
CA VAL A 456 8.13 18.22 -13.91
C VAL A 456 7.65 19.64 -13.60
N VAL A 457 8.55 20.62 -13.51
CA VAL A 457 8.18 22.03 -13.27
C VAL A 457 7.39 22.61 -14.43
N LEU A 458 7.83 22.34 -15.67
CA LEU A 458 7.11 22.75 -16.88
C LEU A 458 5.71 22.09 -16.91
N GLY A 459 5.60 20.82 -16.53
CA GLY A 459 4.33 20.13 -16.43
C GLY A 459 3.37 20.77 -15.45
N ALA A 460 3.83 21.11 -14.27
CA ALA A 460 3.02 21.81 -13.28
C ALA A 460 2.52 23.15 -13.82
N PHE A 461 3.39 23.93 -14.49
CA PHE A 461 3.03 25.20 -15.12
C PHE A 461 1.98 25.00 -16.24
N LEU A 462 2.23 24.09 -17.17
CA LEU A 462 1.30 23.81 -18.27
C LEU A 462 -0.06 23.33 -17.78
N TYR A 463 -0.08 22.45 -16.77
CA TYR A 463 -1.34 22.01 -16.17
C TYR A 463 -2.14 23.16 -15.61
N LEU A 464 -1.53 24.04 -14.81
CA LEU A 464 -2.20 25.20 -14.23
C LEU A 464 -2.68 26.18 -15.32
N LEU A 465 -1.88 26.37 -16.37
CA LEU A 465 -2.25 27.21 -17.51
C LEU A 465 -3.49 26.65 -18.23
N PHE A 466 -3.47 25.37 -18.61
CA PHE A 466 -4.60 24.76 -19.30
C PHE A 466 -5.84 24.70 -18.41
N LEU A 467 -5.66 24.43 -17.13
CA LEU A 467 -6.75 24.45 -16.16
C LEU A 467 -7.39 25.84 -16.08
N PHE A 468 -6.57 26.90 -15.97
CA PHE A 468 -7.05 28.28 -15.97
C PHE A 468 -7.80 28.64 -17.26
N LEU A 469 -7.28 28.26 -18.42
CA LEU A 469 -7.92 28.52 -19.72
C LEU A 469 -9.28 27.82 -19.85
N LEU A 470 -9.38 26.57 -19.39
CA LEU A 470 -10.62 25.79 -19.44
C LEU A 470 -11.67 26.26 -18.42
N LEU A 471 -11.22 26.81 -17.27
CA LEU A 471 -12.10 27.33 -16.22
C LEU A 471 -12.53 28.78 -16.46
N ARG A 472 -11.81 29.55 -17.28
CA ARG A 472 -12.05 30.98 -17.50
C ARG A 472 -13.52 31.34 -17.81
N GLY A 473 -14.28 30.40 -18.43
CA GLY A 473 -15.73 30.56 -18.68
C GLY A 473 -16.64 30.12 -17.54
N LYS A 474 -16.10 29.35 -16.53
CA LYS A 474 -16.92 28.71 -15.48
C LYS A 474 -16.53 29.09 -14.04
N ILE A 475 -15.58 30.02 -13.87
CA ILE A 475 -15.06 30.40 -12.54
C ILE A 475 -16.19 30.89 -11.60
N LYS A 476 -17.23 31.50 -12.13
CA LYS A 476 -18.38 31.92 -11.33
C LYS A 476 -19.27 30.78 -10.83
N GLU A 477 -19.30 29.64 -11.52
CA GLU A 477 -20.15 28.49 -11.15
C GLU A 477 -19.47 27.50 -10.22
N GLU A 478 -18.11 27.46 -10.20
CA GLU A 478 -17.36 26.47 -9.40
C GLU A 478 -16.91 27.00 -8.03
N VAL A 479 -16.94 28.31 -7.81
CA VAL A 479 -16.60 28.97 -6.53
C VAL A 479 -17.84 29.16 -5.64
N ALA A 480 -19.04 29.11 -6.20
CA ALA A 480 -20.31 29.15 -5.47
C ALA A 480 -20.76 27.72 -5.10
#